data_c5286bcec2bfc333fb1a112a25a2c3ff
#
_entry.id   c5286bcec2bfc333fb1a112a25a2c3ff
#
_cell.length_a   1.000
_cell.length_b   1.000
_cell.length_c   1.000
_cell.angle_alpha   90.00
_cell.angle_beta   90.00
_cell.angle_gamma   90.00
#
_symmetry.space_group_name_H-M   'P 1'
#
loop_
_entity.id
_entity.type
_entity.pdbx_description
1 polymer ?
#
loop_
_entity_poly.entity_id
_entity_poly.type
_entity_poly.pdbx_seq_one_letter_code
_entity_poly.pdbx_strand_id
1 'polypeptide(L)'
;MPVLPSICAIVTGTSSGIGQAIALKLLNEGWHVHGLDIAPTKLNNPSFTPWKLDLTKANELANTLDQILPKHLPQVLVHAAGVLRVGSLGSLDMQAGQLMWQLHVDVATQLANRVLPVMQQAGQGRMVLVGSRVSSGIAGRSQYAATKAALLSLSRSWAAECISHGVTVNVVSPAATDTPMLKDPARAKTAPRLPPIGRLIRPDEVASLVAYLTSTEAAAITGQDIAICGGSSVQRECN
;
A
#
# COMPACT_ATOMS: atom_id res chain seq x y z
N MET A 1 -10.04 28.18 21.15
CA MET A 1 -9.99 28.08 19.68
C MET A 1 -10.47 26.67 19.31
N PRO A 2 -11.40 26.48 18.38
CA PRO A 2 -11.72 25.14 17.93
C PRO A 2 -10.44 24.55 17.32
N VAL A 3 -10.00 23.42 17.87
CA VAL A 3 -8.93 22.63 17.28
C VAL A 3 -9.44 22.20 15.91
N LEU A 4 -8.81 22.70 14.84
CA LEU A 4 -9.10 22.22 13.49
C LEU A 4 -8.96 20.70 13.52
N PRO A 5 -9.91 19.93 12.93
CA PRO A 5 -9.77 18.49 12.89
C PRO A 5 -8.43 18.17 12.25
N SER A 6 -7.55 17.48 12.98
CA SER A 6 -6.24 17.11 12.48
C SER A 6 -6.45 16.24 11.25
N ILE A 7 -5.84 16.62 10.11
CA ILE A 7 -5.82 15.80 8.92
C ILE A 7 -5.24 14.43 9.28
N CYS A 8 -5.98 13.37 9.03
CA CYS A 8 -5.67 12.04 9.55
C CYS A 8 -5.47 11.04 8.42
N ALA A 9 -4.42 10.23 8.54
CA ALA A 9 -4.08 9.16 7.61
C ALA A 9 -3.97 7.82 8.33
N ILE A 10 -4.42 6.74 7.69
CA ILE A 10 -4.16 5.37 8.10
C ILE A 10 -3.18 4.77 7.09
N VAL A 11 -2.06 4.25 7.58
CA VAL A 11 -1.01 3.62 6.75
C VAL A 11 -0.66 2.24 7.32
N THR A 12 -0.68 1.20 6.49
CA THR A 12 -0.25 -0.14 6.87
C THR A 12 1.19 -0.41 6.44
N GLY A 13 1.91 -1.28 7.17
CA GLY A 13 3.30 -1.64 6.85
C GLY A 13 4.33 -0.57 7.24
N THR A 14 4.09 0.15 8.33
CA THR A 14 4.86 1.36 8.70
C THR A 14 6.18 1.09 9.44
N SER A 15 6.50 -0.16 9.77
CA SER A 15 7.74 -0.49 10.48
C SER A 15 8.98 -0.44 9.59
N SER A 16 8.83 -0.54 8.27
CA SER A 16 9.97 -0.57 7.34
C SER A 16 9.60 -0.22 5.89
N GLY A 17 10.60 -0.03 5.04
CA GLY A 17 10.46 0.05 3.59
C GLY A 17 9.52 1.14 3.11
N ILE A 18 8.66 0.80 2.15
CA ILE A 18 7.75 1.76 1.48
C ILE A 18 6.75 2.35 2.47
N GLY A 19 6.11 1.51 3.31
CA GLY A 19 5.10 2.00 4.27
C GLY A 19 5.70 2.97 5.30
N GLN A 20 6.92 2.72 5.77
CA GLN A 20 7.63 3.64 6.66
C GLN A 20 7.95 4.97 5.95
N ALA A 21 8.42 4.93 4.71
CA ALA A 21 8.72 6.13 3.94
C ALA A 21 7.45 6.98 3.68
N ILE A 22 6.31 6.32 3.40
CA ILE A 22 5.02 6.99 3.23
C ILE A 22 4.59 7.65 4.54
N ALA A 23 4.66 6.93 5.67
CA ALA A 23 4.31 7.49 6.97
C ALA A 23 5.17 8.71 7.31
N LEU A 24 6.49 8.64 7.12
CA LEU A 24 7.41 9.77 7.30
C LEU A 24 7.06 10.96 6.40
N LYS A 25 6.75 10.70 5.14
CA LYS A 25 6.40 11.76 4.19
C LYS A 25 5.13 12.49 4.62
N LEU A 26 4.07 11.77 4.99
CA LEU A 26 2.82 12.35 5.46
C LEU A 26 3.00 13.11 6.78
N LEU A 27 3.78 12.57 7.74
CA LEU A 27 4.11 13.26 8.98
C LEU A 27 4.80 14.61 8.73
N ASN A 28 5.75 14.65 7.79
CA ASN A 28 6.46 15.87 7.40
C ASN A 28 5.54 16.90 6.70
N GLU A 29 4.41 16.46 6.14
CA GLU A 29 3.37 17.31 5.56
C GLU A 29 2.28 17.70 6.56
N GLY A 30 2.47 17.37 7.85
CA GLY A 30 1.58 17.78 8.94
C GLY A 30 0.40 16.84 9.21
N TRP A 31 0.39 15.65 8.61
CA TRP A 31 -0.63 14.64 8.87
C TRP A 31 -0.47 14.01 10.26
N HIS A 32 -1.58 13.69 10.90
CA HIS A 32 -1.60 12.69 11.97
C HIS A 32 -1.68 11.30 11.33
N VAL A 33 -0.73 10.42 11.62
CA VAL A 33 -0.65 9.10 10.98
C VAL A 33 -0.89 7.99 11.99
N HIS A 34 -1.94 7.18 11.76
CA HIS A 34 -2.13 5.89 12.42
C HIS A 34 -1.38 4.82 11.61
N GLY A 35 -0.29 4.32 12.17
CA GLY A 35 0.56 3.31 11.53
C GLY A 35 0.21 1.91 12.03
N LEU A 36 -0.23 1.03 11.14
CA LEU A 36 -0.63 -0.35 11.44
C LEU A 36 0.47 -1.33 10.97
N ASP A 37 1.06 -2.09 11.89
CA ASP A 37 2.11 -3.06 11.56
C ASP A 37 2.19 -4.19 12.59
N ILE A 38 2.68 -5.35 12.18
CA ILE A 38 2.96 -6.48 13.06
C ILE A 38 4.24 -6.28 13.89
N ALA A 39 5.21 -5.55 13.31
CA ALA A 39 6.48 -5.23 13.96
C ALA A 39 6.44 -3.86 14.65
N PRO A 40 7.25 -3.66 15.70
CA PRO A 40 7.38 -2.34 16.32
C PRO A 40 7.99 -1.35 15.34
N THR A 41 7.51 -0.13 15.38
CA THR A 41 8.06 0.98 14.59
C THR A 41 9.23 1.64 15.30
N LYS A 42 10.13 2.25 14.49
CA LYS A 42 11.18 3.15 14.96
C LYS A 42 10.81 4.63 14.81
N LEU A 43 9.62 4.92 14.29
CA LEU A 43 9.15 6.29 14.11
C LEU A 43 8.85 6.91 15.48
N ASN A 44 9.52 8.02 15.76
CA ASN A 44 9.31 8.83 16.97
C ASN A 44 8.85 10.22 16.53
N ASN A 45 7.53 10.43 16.49
CA ASN A 45 6.91 11.70 16.10
C ASN A 45 5.60 11.86 16.89
N PRO A 46 5.31 13.02 17.50
CA PRO A 46 4.10 13.23 18.30
C PRO A 46 2.79 13.09 17.51
N SER A 47 2.84 13.26 16.19
CA SER A 47 1.70 13.04 15.28
C SER A 47 1.62 11.61 14.74
N PHE A 48 2.43 10.68 15.25
CA PHE A 48 2.37 9.26 14.86
C PHE A 48 1.80 8.41 15.98
N THR A 49 0.73 7.67 15.68
CA THR A 49 0.14 6.69 16.61
C THR A 49 0.39 5.27 16.08
N PRO A 50 1.30 4.49 16.70
CA PRO A 50 1.55 3.11 16.29
C PRO A 50 0.47 2.17 16.80
N TRP A 51 0.02 1.26 15.92
CA TRP A 51 -0.86 0.14 16.22
C TRP A 51 -0.15 -1.15 15.88
N LYS A 52 0.22 -1.92 16.89
CA LYS A 52 0.86 -3.22 16.69
C LYS A 52 -0.20 -4.30 16.62
N LEU A 53 -0.40 -4.87 15.43
CA LEU A 53 -1.38 -5.93 15.18
C LEU A 53 -0.97 -6.80 13.98
N ASP A 54 -1.47 -8.03 13.96
CA ASP A 54 -1.42 -8.88 12.78
C ASP A 54 -2.63 -8.58 11.89
N LEU A 55 -2.39 -7.89 10.78
CA LEU A 55 -3.45 -7.49 9.84
C LEU A 55 -4.23 -8.68 9.25
N THR A 56 -3.64 -9.88 9.19
CA THR A 56 -4.31 -11.09 8.68
C THR A 56 -5.37 -11.62 9.65
N LYS A 57 -5.37 -11.15 10.88
CA LYS A 57 -6.39 -11.45 11.88
C LYS A 57 -7.52 -10.43 11.84
N ALA A 58 -8.59 -10.77 11.15
CA ALA A 58 -9.73 -9.89 10.91
C ALA A 58 -10.26 -9.18 12.17
N ASN A 59 -10.32 -9.89 13.29
CA ASN A 59 -10.79 -9.32 14.56
C ASN A 59 -9.81 -8.27 15.13
N GLU A 60 -8.49 -8.45 14.98
CA GLU A 60 -7.51 -7.47 15.44
C GLU A 60 -7.64 -6.18 14.60
N LEU A 61 -7.77 -6.31 13.27
CA LEU A 61 -7.98 -5.17 12.37
C LEU A 61 -9.29 -4.45 12.68
N ALA A 62 -10.41 -5.19 12.81
CA ALA A 62 -11.70 -4.62 13.12
C ALA A 62 -11.68 -3.82 14.44
N ASN A 63 -11.17 -4.42 15.52
CA ASN A 63 -11.05 -3.78 16.82
C ASN A 63 -10.18 -2.51 16.78
N THR A 64 -9.12 -2.52 15.97
CA THR A 64 -8.27 -1.35 15.79
C THR A 64 -9.01 -0.22 15.07
N LEU A 65 -9.72 -0.53 13.99
CA LEU A 65 -10.53 0.46 13.26
C LEU A 65 -11.68 1.01 14.13
N ASP A 66 -12.29 0.18 15.00
CA ASP A 66 -13.32 0.61 15.95
C ASP A 66 -12.80 1.61 16.99
N GLN A 67 -11.49 1.63 17.25
CA GLN A 67 -10.86 2.60 18.13
C GLN A 67 -10.45 3.89 17.40
N ILE A 68 -10.15 3.80 16.09
CA ILE A 68 -9.69 4.94 15.28
C ILE A 68 -10.89 5.74 14.74
N LEU A 69 -11.81 5.09 14.02
CA LEU A 69 -12.84 5.75 13.23
C LEU A 69 -13.79 6.65 14.02
N PRO A 70 -14.20 6.31 15.27
CA PRO A 70 -15.08 7.21 16.04
C PRO A 70 -14.40 8.51 16.50
N LYS A 71 -13.07 8.54 16.57
CA LYS A 71 -12.29 9.67 17.08
C LYS A 71 -11.65 10.51 15.98
N HIS A 72 -11.37 9.87 14.84
CA HIS A 72 -10.63 10.46 13.74
C HIS A 72 -11.31 10.14 12.42
N LEU A 73 -11.53 11.18 11.61
CA LEU A 73 -12.00 11.03 10.24
C LEU A 73 -10.78 10.86 9.31
N PRO A 74 -10.44 9.64 8.87
CA PRO A 74 -9.30 9.48 7.98
C PRO A 74 -9.63 10.04 6.59
N GLN A 75 -8.80 10.96 6.11
CA GLN A 75 -8.86 11.51 4.76
C GLN A 75 -7.95 10.74 3.80
N VAL A 76 -6.98 10.00 4.35
CA VAL A 76 -6.03 9.20 3.60
C VAL A 76 -5.99 7.77 4.16
N LEU A 77 -6.08 6.78 3.26
CA LEU A 77 -5.85 5.37 3.55
C LEU A 77 -4.79 4.82 2.59
N VAL A 78 -3.68 4.33 3.14
CA VAL A 78 -2.63 3.70 2.34
C VAL A 78 -2.42 2.26 2.79
N HIS A 79 -2.63 1.30 1.88
CA HIS A 79 -2.30 -0.10 2.13
C HIS A 79 -0.95 -0.44 1.50
N ALA A 80 0.11 -0.45 2.34
CA ALA A 80 1.48 -0.75 1.93
C ALA A 80 2.04 -2.03 2.57
N ALA A 81 1.33 -2.63 3.52
CA ALA A 81 1.71 -3.91 4.09
C ALA A 81 1.71 -5.01 3.02
N GLY A 82 2.72 -5.86 3.05
CA GLY A 82 2.83 -6.95 2.11
C GLY A 82 4.05 -7.83 2.34
N VAL A 83 4.01 -9.03 1.80
CA VAL A 83 5.11 -9.99 1.77
C VAL A 83 5.28 -10.52 0.36
N LEU A 84 6.49 -10.94 0.02
CA LEU A 84 6.76 -11.61 -1.24
C LEU A 84 7.32 -13.00 -0.96
N ARG A 85 6.64 -14.00 -1.51
CA ARG A 85 7.12 -15.38 -1.59
C ARG A 85 7.22 -15.77 -3.06
N VAL A 86 8.29 -16.48 -3.41
CA VAL A 86 8.56 -16.92 -4.77
C VAL A 86 8.35 -18.43 -4.86
N GLY A 87 7.93 -18.91 -6.03
CA GLY A 87 7.74 -20.33 -6.30
C GLY A 87 7.50 -20.57 -7.79
N SER A 88 8.14 -21.60 -8.34
CA SER A 88 7.92 -22.03 -9.71
C SER A 88 6.83 -23.09 -9.79
N LEU A 89 6.24 -23.27 -10.98
CA LEU A 89 5.30 -24.37 -11.21
C LEU A 89 5.95 -25.71 -10.81
N GLY A 90 5.19 -26.58 -10.18
CA GLY A 90 5.67 -27.83 -9.60
C GLY A 90 6.25 -27.74 -8.19
N SER A 91 6.53 -26.49 -7.69
CA SER A 91 7.06 -26.25 -6.34
C SER A 91 6.42 -25.03 -5.66
N LEU A 92 5.13 -24.76 -5.97
CA LEU A 92 4.39 -23.68 -5.34
C LEU A 92 4.05 -24.03 -3.89
N ASP A 93 4.36 -23.11 -2.98
CA ASP A 93 3.90 -23.17 -1.60
C ASP A 93 2.50 -22.56 -1.49
N MET A 94 1.50 -23.40 -1.27
CA MET A 94 0.10 -22.98 -1.20
C MET A 94 -0.20 -22.17 0.07
N GLN A 95 0.50 -22.45 1.19
CA GLN A 95 0.33 -21.69 2.43
C GLN A 95 0.92 -20.28 2.27
N ALA A 96 2.09 -20.17 1.67
CA ALA A 96 2.69 -18.88 1.34
C ALA A 96 1.80 -18.06 0.36
N GLY A 97 1.18 -18.74 -0.61
CA GLY A 97 0.21 -18.14 -1.52
C GLY A 97 -1.01 -17.59 -0.79
N GLN A 98 -1.58 -18.37 0.13
CA GLN A 98 -2.72 -17.97 0.95
C GLN A 98 -2.37 -16.79 1.85
N LEU A 99 -1.21 -16.79 2.51
CA LEU A 99 -0.75 -15.66 3.32
C LEU A 99 -0.64 -14.38 2.48
N MET A 100 -0.08 -14.46 1.27
CA MET A 100 -0.01 -13.31 0.37
C MET A 100 -1.39 -12.80 -0.01
N TRP A 101 -2.34 -13.71 -0.28
CA TRP A 101 -3.72 -13.33 -0.59
C TRP A 101 -4.38 -12.62 0.59
N GLN A 102 -4.33 -13.21 1.77
CA GLN A 102 -4.87 -12.63 3.00
C GLN A 102 -4.31 -11.22 3.26
N LEU A 103 -2.98 -11.07 3.23
CA LEU A 103 -2.35 -9.80 3.58
C LEU A 103 -2.57 -8.73 2.50
N HIS A 104 -2.55 -9.08 1.20
CA HIS A 104 -2.65 -8.09 0.14
C HIS A 104 -4.10 -7.78 -0.24
N VAL A 105 -4.95 -8.81 -0.35
CA VAL A 105 -6.29 -8.69 -0.93
C VAL A 105 -7.36 -8.58 0.14
N ASP A 106 -7.40 -9.53 1.08
CA ASP A 106 -8.45 -9.55 2.10
C ASP A 106 -8.32 -8.37 3.06
N VAL A 107 -7.09 -8.02 3.47
CA VAL A 107 -6.84 -6.83 4.30
C VAL A 107 -7.21 -5.55 3.56
N ALA A 108 -6.83 -5.40 2.28
CA ALA A 108 -7.22 -4.23 1.48
C ALA A 108 -8.75 -4.11 1.40
N THR A 109 -9.45 -5.24 1.22
CA THR A 109 -10.91 -5.29 1.15
C THR A 109 -11.56 -4.90 2.48
N GLN A 110 -11.05 -5.43 3.60
CA GLN A 110 -11.54 -5.08 4.94
C GLN A 110 -11.35 -3.61 5.26
N LEU A 111 -10.17 -3.06 4.95
CA LEU A 111 -9.87 -1.63 5.11
C LEU A 111 -10.80 -0.76 4.26
N ALA A 112 -10.95 -1.09 2.97
CA ALA A 112 -11.84 -0.36 2.06
C ALA A 112 -13.29 -0.39 2.56
N ASN A 113 -13.81 -1.57 2.90
CA ASN A 113 -15.18 -1.75 3.38
C ASN A 113 -15.51 -0.96 4.66
N ARG A 114 -14.51 -0.68 5.50
CA ARG A 114 -14.69 0.07 6.74
C ARG A 114 -14.42 1.58 6.59
N VAL A 115 -13.45 1.96 5.77
CA VAL A 115 -12.96 3.34 5.71
C VAL A 115 -13.60 4.13 4.57
N LEU A 116 -13.80 3.54 3.38
CA LEU A 116 -14.36 4.26 2.24
C LEU A 116 -15.78 4.80 2.49
N PRO A 117 -16.71 4.08 3.12
CA PRO A 117 -18.03 4.64 3.45
C PRO A 117 -17.95 5.88 4.34
N VAL A 118 -17.00 5.93 5.29
CA VAL A 118 -16.78 7.10 6.15
C VAL A 118 -16.27 8.28 5.35
N MET A 119 -15.33 8.04 4.41
CA MET A 119 -14.82 9.05 3.49
C MET A 119 -15.92 9.57 2.54
N GLN A 120 -16.77 8.68 2.01
CA GLN A 120 -17.91 9.05 1.15
C GLN A 120 -18.90 9.96 1.89
N GLN A 121 -19.24 9.64 3.14
CA GLN A 121 -20.11 10.50 3.98
C GLN A 121 -19.49 11.88 4.23
N ALA A 122 -18.17 11.95 4.33
CA ALA A 122 -17.43 13.20 4.50
C ALA A 122 -17.26 13.98 3.19
N GLY A 123 -17.57 13.39 2.03
CA GLY A 123 -17.41 14.04 0.73
C GLY A 123 -15.97 14.19 0.27
N GLN A 124 -15.02 13.51 0.92
CA GLN A 124 -13.59 13.56 0.57
C GLN A 124 -12.83 12.34 1.09
N GLY A 125 -11.86 11.89 0.31
CA GLY A 125 -10.98 10.80 0.72
C GLY A 125 -10.00 10.40 -0.38
N ARG A 126 -8.90 9.79 0.02
CA ARG A 126 -7.84 9.30 -0.85
C ARG A 126 -7.42 7.91 -0.41
N MET A 127 -7.61 6.91 -1.24
CA MET A 127 -7.08 5.57 -0.99
C MET A 127 -5.98 5.25 -1.99
N VAL A 128 -4.83 4.80 -1.49
CA VAL A 128 -3.73 4.34 -2.33
C VAL A 128 -3.32 2.94 -1.92
N LEU A 129 -3.29 2.03 -2.89
CA LEU A 129 -2.81 0.67 -2.73
C LEU A 129 -1.38 0.55 -3.28
N VAL A 130 -0.48 -0.07 -2.54
CA VAL A 130 0.86 -0.39 -3.06
C VAL A 130 0.78 -1.70 -3.84
N GLY A 131 0.71 -1.55 -5.15
CA GLY A 131 0.72 -2.61 -6.13
C GLY A 131 2.12 -3.16 -6.38
N SER A 132 2.37 -3.58 -7.61
CA SER A 132 3.69 -3.97 -8.09
C SER A 132 3.69 -4.06 -9.61
N ARG A 133 4.80 -3.70 -10.27
CA ARG A 133 5.01 -3.97 -11.70
C ARG A 133 4.86 -5.46 -12.06
N VAL A 134 5.06 -6.35 -11.08
CA VAL A 134 4.91 -7.81 -11.27
C VAL A 134 3.44 -8.23 -11.51
N SER A 135 2.46 -7.35 -11.30
CA SER A 135 1.03 -7.65 -11.50
C SER A 135 0.69 -8.17 -12.90
N SER A 136 1.48 -7.84 -13.92
CA SER A 136 1.35 -8.39 -15.27
C SER A 136 1.85 -9.82 -15.44
N GLY A 137 2.43 -10.42 -14.39
CA GLY A 137 3.00 -11.77 -14.40
C GLY A 137 4.50 -11.78 -14.68
N ILE A 138 5.24 -12.54 -13.87
CA ILE A 138 6.66 -12.85 -14.05
C ILE A 138 6.88 -14.31 -13.61
N ALA A 139 7.70 -15.04 -14.34
CA ALA A 139 8.07 -16.42 -13.99
C ALA A 139 8.58 -16.53 -12.54
N GLY A 140 8.15 -17.57 -11.83
CA GLY A 140 8.48 -17.80 -10.43
C GLY A 140 7.76 -16.91 -9.42
N ARG A 141 6.75 -16.12 -9.85
CA ARG A 141 6.01 -15.17 -8.99
C ARG A 141 4.49 -15.18 -9.23
N SER A 142 3.95 -16.29 -9.75
CA SER A 142 2.53 -16.34 -10.17
C SER A 142 1.56 -15.98 -9.05
N GLN A 143 1.71 -16.55 -7.85
CA GLN A 143 0.84 -16.27 -6.71
C GLN A 143 0.93 -14.80 -6.27
N TYR A 144 2.15 -14.24 -6.16
CA TYR A 144 2.34 -12.84 -5.83
C TYR A 144 1.76 -11.91 -6.91
N ALA A 145 2.02 -12.20 -8.19
CA ALA A 145 1.49 -11.44 -9.31
C ALA A 145 -0.05 -11.41 -9.29
N ALA A 146 -0.68 -12.56 -9.03
CA ALA A 146 -2.14 -12.67 -8.93
C ALA A 146 -2.70 -11.76 -7.83
N THR A 147 -2.08 -11.74 -6.62
CA THR A 147 -2.57 -10.86 -5.55
C THR A 147 -2.41 -9.38 -5.89
N LYS A 148 -1.32 -9.00 -6.58
CA LYS A 148 -1.11 -7.61 -7.00
C LYS A 148 -2.01 -7.21 -8.18
N ALA A 149 -2.34 -8.14 -9.09
CA ALA A 149 -3.33 -7.93 -10.14
C ALA A 149 -4.75 -7.75 -9.56
N ALA A 150 -5.10 -8.50 -8.51
CA ALA A 150 -6.37 -8.33 -7.82
C ALA A 150 -6.57 -6.92 -7.29
N LEU A 151 -5.50 -6.29 -6.73
CA LEU A 151 -5.57 -4.91 -6.24
C LEU A 151 -5.91 -3.91 -7.36
N LEU A 152 -5.46 -4.15 -8.60
CA LEU A 152 -5.79 -3.29 -9.74
C LEU A 152 -7.28 -3.34 -10.06
N SER A 153 -7.86 -4.54 -10.07
CA SER A 153 -9.29 -4.73 -10.32
C SER A 153 -10.13 -4.10 -9.20
N LEU A 154 -9.79 -4.38 -7.94
CA LEU A 154 -10.48 -3.83 -6.77
C LEU A 154 -10.44 -2.30 -6.78
N SER A 155 -9.27 -1.70 -7.04
CA SER A 155 -9.14 -0.24 -7.06
C SER A 155 -10.05 0.42 -8.10
N ARG A 156 -10.23 -0.18 -9.26
CA ARG A 156 -11.12 0.33 -10.32
C ARG A 156 -12.58 0.26 -9.91
N SER A 157 -13.00 -0.86 -9.31
CA SER A 157 -14.37 -1.01 -8.81
C SER A 157 -14.67 0.02 -7.72
N TRP A 158 -13.81 0.11 -6.71
CA TRP A 158 -13.99 1.09 -5.62
C TRP A 158 -13.89 2.54 -6.10
N ALA A 159 -13.03 2.84 -7.07
CA ALA A 159 -12.96 4.15 -7.70
C ALA A 159 -14.30 4.55 -8.34
N ALA A 160 -14.92 3.64 -9.09
CA ALA A 160 -16.21 3.87 -9.73
C ALA A 160 -17.33 4.09 -8.70
N GLU A 161 -17.32 3.35 -7.58
CA GLU A 161 -18.30 3.48 -6.50
C GLU A 161 -18.14 4.77 -5.68
N CYS A 162 -16.92 5.34 -5.62
CA CYS A 162 -16.59 6.39 -4.68
C CYS A 162 -16.44 7.78 -5.30
N ILE A 163 -16.15 7.89 -6.60
CA ILE A 163 -15.78 9.18 -7.22
C ILE A 163 -16.85 10.25 -7.13
N SER A 164 -18.14 9.88 -7.24
CA SER A 164 -19.25 10.82 -7.09
C SER A 164 -19.35 11.44 -5.69
N HIS A 165 -18.65 10.87 -4.72
CA HIS A 165 -18.57 11.34 -3.33
C HIS A 165 -17.22 12.00 -3.02
N GLY A 166 -16.44 12.42 -4.03
CA GLY A 166 -15.16 13.12 -3.84
C GLY A 166 -14.00 12.22 -3.33
N VAL A 167 -14.16 10.90 -3.40
CA VAL A 167 -13.15 9.93 -2.96
C VAL A 167 -12.47 9.29 -4.16
N THR A 168 -11.12 9.29 -4.16
CA THR A 168 -10.32 8.64 -5.20
C THR A 168 -9.65 7.38 -4.68
N VAL A 169 -9.50 6.38 -5.56
CA VAL A 169 -8.80 5.12 -5.26
C VAL A 169 -7.81 4.82 -6.38
N ASN A 170 -6.53 4.71 -6.04
CA ASN A 170 -5.46 4.48 -7.02
C ASN A 170 -4.47 3.40 -6.56
N VAL A 171 -3.70 2.88 -7.48
CA VAL A 171 -2.59 1.95 -7.22
C VAL A 171 -1.28 2.61 -7.63
N VAL A 172 -0.26 2.45 -6.80
CA VAL A 172 1.14 2.76 -7.14
C VAL A 172 1.88 1.45 -7.27
N SER A 173 2.45 1.18 -8.45
CA SER A 173 3.11 -0.08 -8.80
C SER A 173 4.62 0.08 -8.93
N PRO A 174 5.40 -0.10 -7.84
CA PRO A 174 6.84 0.00 -7.89
C PRO A 174 7.48 -1.21 -8.56
N ALA A 175 8.64 -0.99 -9.19
CA ALA A 175 9.59 -2.04 -9.53
C ALA A 175 10.44 -2.42 -8.31
N ALA A 176 11.62 -3.04 -8.53
CA ALA A 176 12.52 -3.41 -7.45
C ALA A 176 12.93 -2.19 -6.64
N THR A 177 12.48 -2.14 -5.37
CA THR A 177 12.67 -1.00 -4.44
C THR A 177 13.61 -1.41 -3.32
N ASP A 178 14.53 -0.54 -2.94
CA ASP A 178 15.51 -0.81 -1.87
C ASP A 178 14.83 -0.86 -0.50
N THR A 179 14.41 -2.04 -0.13
CA THR A 179 13.67 -2.33 1.11
C THR A 179 14.18 -3.61 1.75
N PRO A 180 13.93 -3.83 3.06
CA PRO A 180 14.26 -5.10 3.72
C PRO A 180 13.66 -6.32 3.01
N MET A 181 12.50 -6.18 2.35
CA MET A 181 11.87 -7.25 1.57
C MET A 181 12.78 -7.80 0.46
N LEU A 182 13.67 -6.99 -0.13
CA LEU A 182 14.65 -7.48 -1.11
C LEU A 182 15.75 -8.33 -0.48
N LYS A 183 16.01 -8.14 0.79
CA LYS A 183 17.06 -8.84 1.58
C LYS A 183 16.48 -10.05 2.33
N ASP A 184 15.21 -10.38 2.15
CA ASP A 184 14.57 -11.55 2.77
C ASP A 184 15.29 -12.85 2.33
N PRO A 185 15.76 -13.69 3.28
CA PRO A 185 16.40 -14.98 2.98
C PRO A 185 15.56 -15.90 2.09
N ALA A 186 14.24 -15.82 2.17
CA ALA A 186 13.33 -16.56 1.30
C ALA A 186 13.50 -16.23 -0.21
N ARG A 187 14.24 -15.16 -0.52
CA ARG A 187 14.56 -14.70 -1.87
C ARG A 187 16.03 -14.89 -2.27
N ALA A 188 16.86 -15.49 -1.42
CA ALA A 188 18.32 -15.58 -1.61
C ALA A 188 18.74 -16.19 -2.97
N LYS A 189 17.88 -17.04 -3.56
CA LYS A 189 18.10 -17.63 -4.89
C LYS A 189 17.64 -16.76 -6.08
N THR A 190 17.05 -15.58 -5.82
CA THR A 190 16.48 -14.72 -6.87
C THR A 190 17.00 -13.31 -6.70
N ALA A 191 18.13 -13.00 -7.31
CA ALA A 191 18.68 -11.65 -7.33
C ALA A 191 17.67 -10.66 -7.94
N PRO A 192 17.49 -9.47 -7.35
CA PRO A 192 16.65 -8.44 -7.94
C PRO A 192 17.28 -7.96 -9.25
N ARG A 193 16.50 -7.99 -10.34
CA ARG A 193 16.93 -7.34 -11.59
C ARG A 193 16.83 -5.83 -11.41
N LEU A 194 17.92 -5.12 -11.66
CA LEU A 194 17.92 -3.65 -11.59
C LEU A 194 17.03 -3.08 -12.70
N PRO A 195 16.21 -2.07 -12.38
CA PRO A 195 15.53 -1.29 -13.41
C PRO A 195 16.49 -0.63 -14.39
N PRO A 196 16.04 -0.29 -15.63
CA PRO A 196 16.87 0.39 -16.63
C PRO A 196 17.52 1.69 -16.18
N ILE A 197 16.93 2.39 -15.21
CA ILE A 197 17.54 3.56 -14.58
C ILE A 197 18.90 3.30 -13.90
N GLY A 198 19.35 2.03 -13.85
CA GLY A 198 20.65 1.61 -13.32
C GLY A 198 20.72 1.45 -11.80
N ARG A 199 19.63 1.65 -11.07
CA ARG A 199 19.53 1.49 -9.61
C ARG A 199 18.17 0.98 -9.16
N LEU A 200 18.09 0.54 -7.91
CA LEU A 200 16.80 0.28 -7.26
C LEU A 200 16.00 1.58 -7.11
N ILE A 201 14.68 1.45 -7.11
CA ILE A 201 13.78 2.56 -6.73
C ILE A 201 13.97 2.81 -5.24
N ARG A 202 14.03 4.07 -4.82
CA ARG A 202 14.08 4.40 -3.41
C ARG A 202 12.68 4.45 -2.80
N PRO A 203 12.50 4.04 -1.53
CA PRO A 203 11.22 4.13 -0.84
C PRO A 203 10.63 5.55 -0.82
N ASP A 204 11.49 6.59 -0.72
CA ASP A 204 11.08 7.99 -0.73
C ASP A 204 10.53 8.45 -2.09
N GLU A 205 10.98 7.86 -3.20
CA GLU A 205 10.40 8.13 -4.53
C GLU A 205 8.97 7.59 -4.60
N VAL A 206 8.72 6.40 -4.06
CA VAL A 206 7.36 5.84 -3.96
C VAL A 206 6.49 6.69 -3.04
N ALA A 207 7.02 7.09 -1.89
CA ALA A 207 6.30 7.93 -0.92
C ALA A 207 5.92 9.30 -1.51
N SER A 208 6.77 9.90 -2.33
CA SER A 208 6.49 11.17 -3.00
C SER A 208 5.32 11.06 -3.99
N LEU A 209 5.22 9.97 -4.75
CA LEU A 209 4.09 9.71 -5.64
C LEU A 209 2.80 9.46 -4.84
N VAL A 210 2.88 8.69 -3.75
CA VAL A 210 1.73 8.45 -2.87
C VAL A 210 1.25 9.78 -2.26
N ALA A 211 2.14 10.63 -1.75
CA ALA A 211 1.79 11.93 -1.19
C ALA A 211 1.11 12.83 -2.24
N TYR A 212 1.60 12.84 -3.48
CA TYR A 212 0.92 13.55 -4.56
C TYR A 212 -0.50 13.00 -4.80
N LEU A 213 -0.69 11.68 -4.87
CA LEU A 213 -2.00 11.07 -5.10
C LEU A 213 -2.97 11.28 -3.91
N THR A 214 -2.46 11.60 -2.74
CA THR A 214 -3.27 11.92 -1.56
C THR A 214 -3.56 13.42 -1.41
N SER A 215 -2.99 14.26 -2.26
CA SER A 215 -3.19 15.70 -2.26
C SER A 215 -4.50 16.13 -2.97
N THR A 216 -4.83 17.39 -2.86
CA THR A 216 -5.96 18.00 -3.55
C THR A 216 -5.74 18.13 -5.05
N GLU A 217 -4.49 18.29 -5.48
CA GLU A 217 -4.10 18.43 -6.88
C GLU A 217 -4.34 17.15 -7.70
N ALA A 218 -4.41 16.00 -7.02
CA ALA A 218 -4.70 14.71 -7.64
C ALA A 218 -6.19 14.33 -7.65
N ALA A 219 -7.11 15.26 -7.34
CA ALA A 219 -8.54 14.98 -7.20
C ALA A 219 -9.21 14.38 -8.45
N ALA A 220 -8.65 14.60 -9.63
CA ALA A 220 -9.16 14.03 -10.89
C ALA A 220 -8.50 12.67 -11.26
N ILE A 221 -7.56 12.16 -10.44
CA ILE A 221 -6.87 10.91 -10.70
C ILE A 221 -7.52 9.81 -9.84
N THR A 222 -8.22 8.87 -10.49
CA THR A 222 -8.87 7.74 -9.81
C THR A 222 -8.92 6.51 -10.72
N GLY A 223 -8.91 5.31 -10.11
CA GLY A 223 -8.91 4.03 -10.85
C GLY A 223 -7.61 3.74 -11.61
N GLN A 224 -6.53 4.49 -11.35
CA GLN A 224 -5.29 4.39 -12.09
C GLN A 224 -4.29 3.47 -11.41
N ASP A 225 -3.49 2.77 -12.23
CA ASP A 225 -2.28 2.06 -11.83
C ASP A 225 -1.07 2.85 -12.36
N ILE A 226 -0.33 3.49 -11.46
CA ILE A 226 0.80 4.33 -11.82
C ILE A 226 2.11 3.61 -11.47
N ALA A 227 2.85 3.22 -12.52
CA ALA A 227 4.11 2.53 -12.36
C ALA A 227 5.25 3.49 -12.00
N ILE A 228 5.95 3.20 -10.90
CA ILE A 228 7.23 3.83 -10.56
C ILE A 228 8.34 2.78 -10.73
N CYS A 229 8.80 2.61 -11.96
CA CYS A 229 9.52 1.40 -12.37
C CYS A 229 10.90 1.65 -12.97
N GLY A 230 11.36 2.90 -13.09
CA GLY A 230 12.67 3.22 -13.68
C GLY A 230 12.86 2.64 -15.08
N GLY A 231 11.80 2.60 -15.89
CA GLY A 231 11.81 2.10 -17.25
C GLY A 231 11.51 0.60 -17.41
N SER A 232 11.36 -0.18 -16.31
CA SER A 232 11.13 -1.62 -16.41
C SER A 232 9.84 -2.03 -17.15
N SER A 233 8.85 -1.14 -17.24
CA SER A 233 7.58 -1.43 -17.92
C SER A 233 7.63 -1.16 -19.43
N VAL A 234 8.63 -0.43 -19.92
CA VAL A 234 8.75 -0.03 -21.33
C VAL A 234 9.87 -0.75 -22.07
N GLN A 235 10.77 -1.44 -21.36
CA GLN A 235 11.70 -2.35 -22.01
C GLN A 235 10.95 -3.61 -22.44
N ARG A 236 10.76 -3.79 -23.74
CA ARG A 236 10.50 -5.10 -24.33
C ARG A 236 11.77 -5.93 -24.15
N GLU A 237 11.66 -7.12 -23.57
CA GLU A 237 12.77 -8.05 -23.62
C GLU A 237 13.01 -8.35 -25.10
N CYS A 238 14.11 -7.84 -25.67
CA CYS A 238 14.65 -8.40 -26.89
C CYS A 238 15.14 -9.80 -26.52
N ASN A 239 14.39 -10.83 -26.93
CA ASN A 239 14.82 -12.22 -26.90
C ASN A 239 15.97 -12.43 -27.90
#